data_907a7393de0faba6ad728769ca2a714c
#
_entry.id   907a7393de0faba6ad728769ca2a714c
#
_cell.length_a   1.000
_cell.length_b   1.000
_cell.length_c   1.000
_cell.angle_alpha   90.00
_cell.angle_beta   90.00
_cell.angle_gamma   90.00
#
_symmetry.space_group_name_H-M   'P 1'
#
loop_
_entity.id
_entity.type
_entity.pdbx_description
1 polymer ?
#
loop_
_entity_poly.entity_id
_entity_poly.type
_entity_poly.pdbx_seq_one_letter_code
_entity_poly.pdbx_strand_id
1 'polypeptide(L)'
;ASNLWKLSPSYGTLFIDTEATFHSSRIVEICRAREADERKALDSIKLVRVKSVKQQIGVIDKLDRILESHPNIRLVVIDSLIAHLRAQYLGRAQLAQRQQILANMLYQLGQAVAKHKIGVYLTNQVGTDPNRLFGDPTSALGGNVLAHFSQTRLYFRSGKKGLKVAKLTDSSCLPTGEAVFTIKTKGVSD
;
A
#
# COMPACT_ATOMS: atom_id res chain seq x y z
N ALA A 1 5.27 -3.92 7.60
CA ALA A 1 5.49 -3.20 8.86
C ALA A 1 6.18 -4.08 9.92
N SER A 2 5.66 -5.28 10.20
CA SER A 2 6.18 -6.16 11.28
C SER A 2 7.65 -6.61 11.16
N ASN A 3 8.30 -6.43 10.01
CA ASN A 3 9.70 -6.78 9.82
C ASN A 3 10.64 -5.56 9.82
N LEU A 4 10.08 -4.35 9.73
CA LEU A 4 10.88 -3.14 9.64
C LEU A 4 11.70 -2.89 10.92
N TRP A 5 11.11 -3.16 12.07
CA TRP A 5 11.79 -3.02 13.36
C TRP A 5 12.94 -4.03 13.57
N LYS A 6 12.98 -5.14 12.79
CA LYS A 6 14.13 -6.06 12.78
C LYS A 6 15.37 -5.44 12.14
N LEU A 7 15.17 -4.50 11.20
CA LEU A 7 16.26 -3.74 10.57
C LEU A 7 16.81 -2.69 11.53
N SER A 8 15.92 -2.03 12.28
CA SER A 8 16.27 -1.14 13.38
C SER A 8 15.08 -1.02 14.33
N PRO A 9 15.25 -1.27 15.63
CA PRO A 9 14.18 -1.16 16.63
C PRO A 9 13.54 0.22 16.74
N SER A 10 14.21 1.25 16.23
CA SER A 10 13.70 2.62 16.22
C SER A 10 12.85 2.97 14.99
N TYR A 11 12.84 2.13 13.95
CA TYR A 11 12.10 2.45 12.72
C TYR A 11 10.59 2.33 12.90
N GLY A 12 9.89 3.34 12.43
CA GLY A 12 8.43 3.44 12.49
C GLY A 12 7.77 3.37 11.11
N THR A 13 6.47 3.14 11.15
CA THR A 13 5.58 3.10 9.99
C THR A 13 4.46 4.10 10.16
N LEU A 14 4.20 4.92 9.15
CA LEU A 14 2.95 5.68 9.02
C LEU A 14 1.98 4.83 8.18
N PHE A 15 0.86 4.44 8.78
CA PHE A 15 -0.17 3.66 8.10
C PHE A 15 -1.39 4.56 7.84
N ILE A 16 -1.67 4.83 6.57
CA ILE A 16 -2.83 5.60 6.12
C ILE A 16 -3.90 4.60 5.68
N ASP A 17 -4.92 4.45 6.52
CA ASP A 17 -6.02 3.50 6.36
C ASP A 17 -7.23 4.20 5.77
N THR A 18 -7.54 3.90 4.52
CA THR A 18 -8.69 4.46 3.78
C THR A 18 -9.88 3.51 3.71
N GLU A 19 -9.68 2.24 4.03
CA GLU A 19 -10.71 1.20 3.94
C GLU A 19 -11.16 0.70 5.32
N ALA A 20 -10.63 1.26 6.41
CA ALA A 20 -10.88 0.86 7.79
C ALA A 20 -10.55 -0.63 8.07
N THR A 21 -9.53 -1.15 7.39
CA THR A 21 -9.13 -2.56 7.46
C THR A 21 -7.96 -2.84 8.40
N PHE A 22 -7.36 -1.81 8.99
CA PHE A 22 -6.28 -1.99 9.96
C PHE A 22 -6.83 -2.51 11.31
N HIS A 23 -6.33 -3.66 11.73
CA HIS A 23 -6.64 -4.28 13.03
C HIS A 23 -5.36 -4.47 13.85
N SER A 24 -5.25 -3.76 14.97
CA SER A 24 -4.11 -3.91 15.89
C SER A 24 -4.00 -5.32 16.48
N SER A 25 -5.16 -6.00 16.70
CA SER A 25 -5.20 -7.39 17.15
C SER A 25 -4.43 -8.33 16.22
N ARG A 26 -4.43 -8.07 14.90
CA ARG A 26 -3.68 -8.87 13.95
C ARG A 26 -2.17 -8.67 14.10
N ILE A 27 -1.72 -7.46 14.43
CA ILE A 27 -0.31 -7.18 14.73
C ILE A 27 0.12 -7.94 15.99
N VAL A 28 -0.70 -7.88 17.05
CA VAL A 28 -0.46 -8.61 18.31
C VAL A 28 -0.34 -10.11 18.05
N GLU A 29 -1.28 -10.70 17.32
CA GLU A 29 -1.27 -12.11 16.96
C GLU A 29 0.02 -12.53 16.23
N ILE A 30 0.44 -11.72 15.23
CA ILE A 30 1.68 -11.97 14.49
C ILE A 30 2.91 -11.84 15.40
N CYS A 31 2.93 -10.85 16.29
CA CYS A 31 4.03 -10.66 17.23
C CYS A 31 4.17 -11.86 18.19
N ARG A 32 3.08 -12.32 18.78
CA ARG A 32 3.06 -13.52 19.62
C ARG A 32 3.60 -14.75 18.91
N ALA A 33 3.08 -15.00 17.71
CA ALA A 33 3.50 -16.16 16.92
C ALA A 33 4.94 -16.07 16.40
N ARG A 34 5.60 -14.91 16.53
CA ARG A 34 6.99 -14.66 16.14
C ARG A 34 7.89 -14.34 17.34
N GLU A 35 7.39 -14.48 18.56
CA GLU A 35 8.11 -14.16 19.80
C GLU A 35 8.68 -12.73 19.81
N ALA A 36 7.88 -11.79 19.30
CA ALA A 36 8.24 -10.38 19.15
C ALA A 36 7.49 -9.51 20.17
N ASP A 37 8.11 -8.41 20.58
CA ASP A 37 7.52 -7.45 21.51
C ASP A 37 6.31 -6.72 20.86
N GLU A 38 5.11 -7.06 21.35
CA GLU A 38 3.84 -6.52 20.84
C GLU A 38 3.74 -5.01 21.03
N ARG A 39 4.18 -4.52 22.20
CA ARG A 39 4.07 -3.11 22.54
C ARG A 39 4.97 -2.27 21.66
N LYS A 40 6.22 -2.67 21.51
CA LYS A 40 7.15 -1.99 20.60
C LYS A 40 6.66 -2.00 19.15
N ALA A 41 6.11 -3.12 18.71
CA ALA A 41 5.55 -3.22 17.35
C ALA A 41 4.37 -2.27 17.13
N LEU A 42 3.44 -2.18 18.10
CA LEU A 42 2.30 -1.25 18.02
C LEU A 42 2.74 0.21 18.13
N ASP A 43 3.64 0.54 19.05
CA ASP A 43 4.16 1.90 19.26
C ASP A 43 4.94 2.42 18.02
N SER A 44 5.50 1.50 17.22
CA SER A 44 6.18 1.82 15.96
C SER A 44 5.24 2.18 14.83
N ILE A 45 3.91 1.96 14.97
CA ILE A 45 2.92 2.20 13.93
C ILE A 45 2.08 3.42 14.29
N LYS A 46 2.18 4.47 13.47
CA LYS A 46 1.29 5.62 13.53
C LYS A 46 0.15 5.41 12.54
N LEU A 47 -1.07 5.24 13.06
CA LEU A 47 -2.27 5.01 12.27
C LEU A 47 -3.02 6.32 12.01
N VAL A 48 -3.29 6.62 10.75
CA VAL A 48 -4.17 7.71 10.32
C VAL A 48 -5.33 7.13 9.53
N ARG A 49 -6.54 7.22 10.07
CA ARG A 49 -7.75 6.82 9.35
C ARG A 49 -8.30 7.98 8.53
N VAL A 50 -8.57 7.69 7.27
CA VAL A 50 -9.04 8.64 6.27
C VAL A 50 -10.40 8.19 5.75
N LYS A 51 -11.39 9.11 5.73
CA LYS A 51 -12.77 8.80 5.38
C LYS A 51 -13.25 9.49 4.08
N SER A 52 -12.38 10.25 3.44
CA SER A 52 -12.73 10.99 2.21
C SER A 52 -11.50 11.35 1.40
N VAL A 53 -11.70 11.65 0.09
CA VAL A 53 -10.63 12.18 -0.78
C VAL A 53 -10.00 13.44 -0.20
N LYS A 54 -10.81 14.36 0.32
CA LYS A 54 -10.31 15.61 0.93
C LYS A 54 -9.36 15.35 2.10
N GLN A 55 -9.71 14.40 2.99
CA GLN A 55 -8.84 14.02 4.10
C GLN A 55 -7.57 13.33 3.59
N GLN A 56 -7.69 12.46 2.59
CA GLN A 56 -6.55 11.75 1.99
C GLN A 56 -5.55 12.74 1.39
N ILE A 57 -6.02 13.69 0.60
CA ILE A 57 -5.19 14.78 0.06
C ILE A 57 -4.54 15.55 1.21
N GLY A 58 -5.31 15.96 2.21
CA GLY A 58 -4.80 16.75 3.33
C GLY A 58 -3.74 16.03 4.18
N VAL A 59 -3.76 14.70 4.27
CA VAL A 59 -2.70 13.92 4.93
C VAL A 59 -1.45 13.88 4.04
N ILE A 60 -1.61 13.67 2.73
CA ILE A 60 -0.49 13.62 1.78
C ILE A 60 0.19 14.98 1.67
N ASP A 61 -0.56 16.08 1.60
CA ASP A 61 -0.02 17.45 1.56
C ASP A 61 0.78 17.79 2.83
N LYS A 62 0.42 17.19 3.96
CA LYS A 62 1.12 17.37 5.24
C LYS A 62 2.22 16.35 5.49
N LEU A 63 2.43 15.42 4.57
CA LEU A 63 3.33 14.28 4.77
C LEU A 63 4.76 14.73 5.10
N ASP A 64 5.24 15.75 4.43
CA ASP A 64 6.56 16.33 4.69
C ASP A 64 6.72 16.75 6.15
N ARG A 65 5.77 17.54 6.69
CA ARG A 65 5.77 17.99 8.09
C ARG A 65 5.62 16.82 9.07
N ILE A 66 4.81 15.82 8.72
CA ILE A 66 4.64 14.61 9.55
C ILE A 66 5.98 13.87 9.67
N LEU A 67 6.70 13.72 8.57
CA LEU A 67 7.99 13.03 8.54
C LEU A 67 9.10 13.83 9.23
N GLU A 68 9.09 15.16 9.15
CA GLU A 68 9.99 16.04 9.91
C GLU A 68 9.77 15.90 11.41
N SER A 69 8.50 15.85 11.84
CA SER A 69 8.15 15.67 13.27
C SER A 69 8.41 14.26 13.78
N HIS A 70 8.54 13.29 12.90
CA HIS A 70 8.74 11.88 13.24
C HIS A 70 9.85 11.26 12.37
N PRO A 71 11.10 11.64 12.57
CA PRO A 71 12.22 11.24 11.72
C PRO A 71 12.54 9.74 11.77
N ASN A 72 11.95 9.00 12.71
CA ASN A 72 12.04 7.56 12.80
C ASN A 72 11.15 6.81 11.80
N ILE A 73 10.17 7.47 11.18
CA ILE A 73 9.32 6.83 10.16
C ILE A 73 10.18 6.55 8.92
N ARG A 74 10.22 5.28 8.52
CA ARG A 74 10.93 4.80 7.32
C ARG A 74 10.03 4.12 6.31
N LEU A 75 8.78 3.88 6.66
CA LEU A 75 7.79 3.29 5.76
C LEU A 75 6.48 4.06 5.85
N VAL A 76 5.92 4.41 4.70
CA VAL A 76 4.54 4.90 4.57
C VAL A 76 3.74 3.83 3.85
N VAL A 77 2.65 3.41 4.46
CA VAL A 77 1.69 2.45 3.88
C VAL A 77 0.38 3.19 3.62
N ILE A 78 -0.18 3.06 2.42
CA ILE A 78 -1.50 3.59 2.07
C ILE A 78 -2.38 2.43 1.59
N ASP A 79 -3.39 2.12 2.36
CA ASP A 79 -4.32 1.01 2.09
C ASP A 79 -5.77 1.53 2.04
N SER A 80 -6.29 1.79 0.86
CA SER A 80 -5.67 1.80 -0.47
C SER A 80 -5.59 3.23 -1.03
N LEU A 81 -4.72 3.45 -2.02
CA LEU A 81 -4.58 4.79 -2.60
C LEU A 81 -5.82 5.22 -3.39
N ILE A 82 -6.55 4.29 -3.99
CA ILE A 82 -7.58 4.59 -5.00
C ILE A 82 -9.03 4.47 -4.51
N ALA A 83 -9.28 3.86 -3.33
CA ALA A 83 -10.63 3.55 -2.87
C ALA A 83 -11.55 4.78 -2.86
N HIS A 84 -11.17 5.83 -2.15
CA HIS A 84 -11.98 7.06 -2.06
C HIS A 84 -12.11 7.80 -3.40
N LEU A 85 -11.05 7.80 -4.21
CA LEU A 85 -11.10 8.42 -5.54
C LEU A 85 -12.14 7.74 -6.44
N ARG A 86 -12.23 6.41 -6.38
CA ARG A 86 -13.25 5.67 -7.13
C ARG A 86 -14.66 5.88 -6.61
N ALA A 87 -14.83 5.95 -5.30
CA ALA A 87 -16.13 6.18 -4.69
C ALA A 87 -16.67 7.58 -4.99
N GLN A 88 -15.81 8.59 -5.07
CA GLN A 88 -16.22 9.97 -5.27
C GLN A 88 -16.32 10.35 -6.75
N TYR A 89 -15.39 9.89 -7.60
CA TYR A 89 -15.31 10.24 -9.02
C TYR A 89 -15.74 9.06 -9.89
N LEU A 90 -17.05 8.96 -10.12
CA LEU A 90 -17.68 7.86 -10.84
C LEU A 90 -17.78 8.12 -12.35
N GLY A 91 -17.74 7.04 -13.12
CA GLY A 91 -17.95 7.09 -14.56
C GLY A 91 -16.78 7.68 -15.36
N ARG A 92 -16.95 7.64 -16.70
CA ARG A 92 -15.92 8.08 -17.65
C ARG A 92 -15.76 9.62 -17.68
N ALA A 93 -16.82 10.36 -17.44
CA ALA A 93 -16.79 11.83 -17.45
C ALA A 93 -15.85 12.41 -16.37
N GLN A 94 -15.69 11.73 -15.24
CA GLN A 94 -14.84 12.19 -14.14
C GLN A 94 -13.44 11.54 -14.13
N LEU A 95 -13.12 10.75 -15.15
CA LEU A 95 -11.86 10.04 -15.24
C LEU A 95 -10.65 10.99 -15.24
N ALA A 96 -10.72 12.04 -16.04
CA ALA A 96 -9.62 13.02 -16.15
C ALA A 96 -9.34 13.70 -14.79
N GLN A 97 -10.38 14.14 -14.09
CA GLN A 97 -10.25 14.76 -12.78
C GLN A 97 -9.68 13.79 -11.75
N ARG A 98 -10.17 12.54 -11.74
CA ARG A 98 -9.63 11.49 -10.87
C ARG A 98 -8.15 11.24 -11.12
N GLN A 99 -7.73 11.18 -12.39
CA GLN A 99 -6.33 10.97 -12.76
C GLN A 99 -5.45 12.16 -12.36
N GLN A 100 -5.95 13.38 -12.49
CA GLN A 100 -5.22 14.58 -12.08
C GLN A 100 -4.96 14.58 -10.56
N ILE A 101 -5.98 14.27 -9.77
CA ILE A 101 -5.84 14.20 -8.30
C ILE A 101 -4.85 13.09 -7.90
N LEU A 102 -4.96 11.92 -8.55
CA LEU A 102 -4.04 10.81 -8.31
C LEU A 102 -2.60 11.20 -8.65
N ALA A 103 -2.37 11.85 -9.79
CA ALA A 103 -1.06 12.32 -10.22
C ALA A 103 -0.45 13.30 -9.20
N ASN A 104 -1.25 14.24 -8.69
CA ASN A 104 -0.78 15.19 -7.68
C ASN A 104 -0.40 14.49 -6.37
N MET A 105 -1.22 13.54 -5.90
CA MET A 105 -0.89 12.76 -4.70
C MET A 105 0.40 11.96 -4.87
N LEU A 106 0.59 11.31 -6.02
CA LEU A 106 1.79 10.55 -6.33
C LEU A 106 3.03 11.45 -6.43
N TYR A 107 2.89 12.64 -7.01
CA TYR A 107 3.95 13.62 -7.05
C TYR A 107 4.43 14.01 -5.64
N GLN A 108 3.50 14.33 -4.73
CA GLN A 108 3.82 14.67 -3.34
C GLN A 108 4.49 13.49 -2.61
N LEU A 109 4.00 12.28 -2.82
CA LEU A 109 4.63 11.06 -2.29
C LEU A 109 6.07 10.90 -2.81
N GLY A 110 6.29 11.13 -4.10
CA GLY A 110 7.62 11.07 -4.69
C GLY A 110 8.60 12.09 -4.09
N GLN A 111 8.13 13.32 -3.85
CA GLN A 111 8.93 14.35 -3.16
C GLN A 111 9.31 13.90 -1.74
N ALA A 112 8.35 13.36 -0.98
CA ALA A 112 8.60 12.86 0.36
C ALA A 112 9.60 11.68 0.37
N VAL A 113 9.47 10.74 -0.58
CA VAL A 113 10.42 9.62 -0.75
C VAL A 113 11.84 10.13 -0.98
N ALA A 114 12.00 11.08 -1.90
CA ALA A 114 13.31 11.63 -2.24
C ALA A 114 13.95 12.39 -1.07
N LYS A 115 13.16 13.23 -0.38
CA LYS A 115 13.63 14.07 0.72
C LYS A 115 13.97 13.26 1.98
N HIS A 116 13.06 12.38 2.41
CA HIS A 116 13.15 11.68 3.70
C HIS A 116 13.76 10.28 3.62
N LYS A 117 14.10 9.79 2.40
CA LYS A 117 14.67 8.45 2.18
C LYS A 117 13.82 7.33 2.80
N ILE A 118 12.52 7.40 2.56
CA ILE A 118 11.53 6.44 3.06
C ILE A 118 11.09 5.46 1.97
N GLY A 119 10.60 4.28 2.38
CA GLY A 119 9.84 3.38 1.52
C GLY A 119 8.36 3.76 1.49
N VAL A 120 7.71 3.59 0.33
CA VAL A 120 6.25 3.72 0.21
C VAL A 120 5.67 2.42 -0.28
N TYR A 121 4.66 1.91 0.42
CA TYR A 121 3.89 0.74 0.04
C TYR A 121 2.44 1.13 -0.21
N LEU A 122 1.97 0.91 -1.43
CA LEU A 122 0.63 1.24 -1.86
C LEU A 122 -0.14 -0.04 -2.18
N THR A 123 -1.32 -0.21 -1.61
CA THR A 123 -2.25 -1.20 -2.13
C THR A 123 -3.15 -0.57 -3.18
N ASN A 124 -3.54 -1.40 -4.13
CA ASN A 124 -4.40 -1.02 -5.23
C ASN A 124 -5.43 -2.11 -5.49
N GLN A 125 -6.55 -1.72 -6.05
CA GLN A 125 -7.61 -2.63 -6.47
C GLN A 125 -7.44 -2.99 -7.95
N VAL A 126 -8.02 -4.11 -8.34
CA VAL A 126 -8.16 -4.50 -9.74
C VAL A 126 -9.60 -4.23 -10.21
N GLY A 127 -9.73 -3.93 -11.48
CA GLY A 127 -11.01 -3.84 -12.17
C GLY A 127 -11.08 -4.85 -13.30
N THR A 128 -12.28 -5.21 -13.71
CA THR A 128 -12.51 -6.05 -14.87
C THR A 128 -12.80 -5.15 -16.07
N ASP A 129 -12.10 -5.38 -17.18
CA ASP A 129 -12.42 -4.77 -18.46
C ASP A 129 -13.36 -5.70 -19.24
N PRO A 130 -14.67 -5.38 -19.33
CA PRO A 130 -15.63 -6.25 -20.01
C PRO A 130 -15.40 -6.35 -21.52
N ASN A 131 -14.63 -5.45 -22.11
CA ASN A 131 -14.36 -5.43 -23.54
C ASN A 131 -13.15 -6.30 -23.92
N ARG A 132 -12.45 -6.85 -22.94
CA ARG A 132 -11.29 -7.72 -23.19
C ARG A 132 -11.75 -9.15 -23.45
N LEU A 133 -11.80 -9.53 -24.72
CA LEU A 133 -12.30 -10.83 -25.17
C LEU A 133 -11.29 -11.98 -24.98
N PHE A 134 -10.00 -11.71 -24.83
CA PHE A 134 -8.96 -12.71 -24.69
C PHE A 134 -7.99 -12.36 -23.54
N GLY A 135 -7.52 -13.40 -22.81
CA GLY A 135 -6.60 -13.28 -21.69
C GLY A 135 -7.30 -12.89 -20.38
N ASP A 136 -6.50 -12.49 -19.37
CA ASP A 136 -7.02 -12.05 -18.08
C ASP A 136 -7.70 -10.68 -18.24
N PRO A 137 -9.02 -10.56 -17.99
CA PRO A 137 -9.74 -9.30 -18.08
C PRO A 137 -9.43 -8.35 -16.93
N THR A 138 -8.71 -8.81 -15.89
CA THR A 138 -8.38 -7.97 -14.74
C THR A 138 -7.24 -7.01 -15.06
N SER A 139 -7.43 -5.74 -14.68
CA SER A 139 -6.41 -4.70 -14.82
C SER A 139 -6.27 -3.92 -13.51
N ALA A 140 -5.05 -3.48 -13.22
CA ALA A 140 -4.80 -2.61 -12.09
C ALA A 140 -5.50 -1.27 -12.30
N LEU A 141 -6.21 -0.79 -11.28
CA LEU A 141 -6.85 0.51 -11.32
C LEU A 141 -5.82 1.62 -11.12
N GLY A 142 -6.17 2.85 -11.54
CA GLY A 142 -5.24 3.99 -11.50
C GLY A 142 -4.48 4.25 -12.80
N GLY A 143 -4.54 3.29 -13.74
CA GLY A 143 -3.97 3.46 -15.07
C GLY A 143 -2.45 3.66 -15.07
N ASN A 144 -1.94 4.26 -16.16
CA ASN A 144 -0.51 4.43 -16.38
C ASN A 144 0.17 5.34 -15.34
N VAL A 145 -0.54 6.29 -14.76
CA VAL A 145 0.02 7.22 -13.76
C VAL A 145 0.57 6.46 -12.55
N LEU A 146 -0.23 5.56 -11.99
CA LEU A 146 0.21 4.73 -10.87
C LEU A 146 1.25 3.68 -11.30
N ALA A 147 1.09 3.12 -12.50
CA ALA A 147 2.01 2.14 -13.05
C ALA A 147 3.43 2.69 -13.21
N HIS A 148 3.57 3.92 -13.71
CA HIS A 148 4.87 4.57 -13.89
C HIS A 148 5.49 5.08 -12.59
N PHE A 149 4.68 5.40 -11.60
CA PHE A 149 5.19 5.81 -10.29
C PHE A 149 5.84 4.67 -9.52
N SER A 150 5.29 3.46 -9.63
CA SER A 150 5.68 2.31 -8.82
C SER A 150 6.92 1.64 -9.41
N GLN A 151 8.03 1.60 -8.66
CA GLN A 151 9.27 0.91 -9.06
C GLN A 151 9.13 -0.61 -9.09
N THR A 152 8.25 -1.17 -8.27
CA THR A 152 7.99 -2.61 -8.18
C THR A 152 6.49 -2.83 -8.02
N ARG A 153 5.92 -3.71 -8.85
CA ARG A 153 4.50 -4.04 -8.83
C ARG A 153 4.29 -5.53 -8.63
N LEU A 154 3.52 -5.85 -7.59
CA LEU A 154 3.11 -7.21 -7.28
C LEU A 154 1.61 -7.37 -7.52
N TYR A 155 1.24 -8.41 -8.24
CA TYR A 155 -0.15 -8.83 -8.41
C TYR A 155 -0.43 -10.04 -7.54
N PHE A 156 -1.44 -9.92 -6.68
CA PHE A 156 -1.85 -10.99 -5.79
C PHE A 156 -3.13 -11.66 -6.30
N ARG A 157 -3.13 -12.98 -6.32
CA ARG A 157 -4.31 -13.78 -6.68
C ARG A 157 -4.50 -14.96 -5.74
N SER A 158 -5.72 -15.46 -5.67
CA SER A 158 -5.98 -16.73 -4.99
C SER A 158 -5.50 -17.89 -5.85
N GLY A 159 -4.82 -18.82 -5.22
CA GLY A 159 -4.43 -20.10 -5.79
C GLY A 159 -5.36 -21.23 -5.37
N LYS A 160 -5.01 -22.46 -5.73
CA LYS A 160 -5.73 -23.66 -5.30
C LYS A 160 -5.49 -23.95 -3.81
N LYS A 161 -6.42 -24.65 -3.16
CA LYS A 161 -6.30 -25.13 -1.77
C LYS A 161 -5.95 -24.03 -0.74
N GLY A 162 -6.49 -22.82 -0.90
CA GLY A 162 -6.25 -21.71 0.04
C GLY A 162 -4.90 -20.99 -0.09
N LEU A 163 -4.04 -21.43 -1.02
CA LEU A 163 -2.78 -20.78 -1.33
C LEU A 163 -3.02 -19.38 -1.92
N LYS A 164 -2.04 -18.52 -1.77
CA LYS A 164 -1.96 -17.22 -2.43
C LYS A 164 -0.75 -17.20 -3.36
N VAL A 165 -0.88 -16.48 -4.45
CA VAL A 165 0.20 -16.29 -5.42
C VAL A 165 0.51 -14.82 -5.52
N ALA A 166 1.78 -14.46 -5.36
CA ALA A 166 2.32 -13.13 -5.65
C ALA A 166 3.09 -13.22 -6.97
N LYS A 167 2.65 -12.45 -7.95
CA LYS A 167 3.35 -12.33 -9.24
C LYS A 167 4.04 -10.97 -9.31
N LEU A 168 5.34 -10.98 -9.55
CA LEU A 168 6.08 -9.78 -9.89
C LEU A 168 5.76 -9.42 -11.34
N THR A 169 4.94 -8.37 -11.53
CA THR A 169 4.47 -7.96 -12.86
C THR A 169 5.35 -6.90 -13.49
N ASP A 170 6.06 -6.14 -12.65
CA ASP A 170 6.97 -5.09 -13.10
C ASP A 170 7.99 -4.76 -12.01
N SER A 171 9.23 -4.55 -12.40
CA SER A 171 10.31 -4.08 -11.51
C SER A 171 11.43 -3.48 -12.33
N SER A 172 12.03 -2.41 -11.81
CA SER A 172 13.21 -1.79 -12.41
C SER A 172 14.50 -2.61 -12.23
N CYS A 173 14.51 -3.60 -11.33
CA CYS A 173 15.74 -4.31 -10.94
C CYS A 173 15.59 -5.83 -10.78
N LEU A 174 14.39 -6.37 -10.87
CA LEU A 174 14.15 -7.80 -10.67
C LEU A 174 13.45 -8.42 -11.89
N PRO A 175 13.81 -9.65 -12.28
CA PRO A 175 13.10 -10.37 -13.34
C PRO A 175 11.68 -10.72 -12.89
N THR A 176 10.78 -10.88 -13.84
CA THR A 176 9.42 -11.36 -13.57
C THR A 176 9.45 -12.76 -12.95
N GLY A 177 8.53 -13.01 -12.01
CA GLY A 177 8.46 -14.29 -11.32
C GLY A 177 7.18 -14.41 -10.50
N GLU A 178 6.93 -15.61 -10.00
CA GLU A 178 5.81 -15.87 -9.08
C GLU A 178 6.30 -16.59 -7.84
N ALA A 179 5.71 -16.26 -6.69
CA ALA A 179 5.90 -16.95 -5.43
C ALA A 179 4.53 -17.39 -4.89
N VAL A 180 4.48 -18.59 -4.35
CA VAL A 180 3.29 -19.14 -3.69
C VAL A 180 3.48 -19.02 -2.19
N PHE A 181 2.43 -18.61 -1.47
CA PHE A 181 2.50 -18.43 -0.03
C PHE A 181 1.15 -18.70 0.65
N THR A 182 1.18 -18.81 1.96
CA THR A 182 0.00 -18.92 2.82
C THR A 182 -0.07 -17.75 3.79
N ILE A 183 -1.27 -17.44 4.26
CA ILE A 183 -1.48 -16.50 5.37
C ILE A 183 -1.83 -17.32 6.60
N LYS A 184 -0.94 -17.32 7.58
CA LYS A 184 -1.08 -18.05 8.85
C LYS A 184 -1.11 -17.06 10.02
N THR A 185 -1.27 -17.57 11.24
CA THR A 185 -1.19 -16.78 12.48
C THR A 185 0.07 -15.94 12.53
N LYS A 186 1.23 -16.51 12.18
CA LYS A 186 2.53 -15.81 12.14
C LYS A 186 2.70 -14.84 10.95
N GLY A 187 1.64 -14.60 10.15
CA GLY A 187 1.66 -13.75 8.96
C GLY A 187 1.87 -14.54 7.68
N VAL A 188 2.58 -13.93 6.71
CA VAL A 188 2.93 -14.58 5.44
C VAL A 188 3.99 -15.66 5.68
N SER A 189 3.79 -16.81 5.06
CA SER A 189 4.66 -17.99 5.18
C SER A 189 4.64 -18.79 3.88
N ASP A 190 5.73 -19.38 3.55
CA ASP A 190 5.87 -20.38 2.49
C ASP A 190 5.13 -21.67 2.86
#